data_e2aedbaaf811a79e9f5786c65e6db5bf
#
_entry.id   e2aedbaaf811a79e9f5786c65e6db5bf
#
_cell.length_a   1.000
_cell.length_b   1.000
_cell.length_c   1.000
_cell.angle_alpha   90.00
_cell.angle_beta   90.00
_cell.angle_gamma   90.00
#
_symmetry.space_group_name_H-M   'P 1'
#
loop_
_entity.id
_entity.type
_entity.pdbx_description
1 polymer ?
#
loop_
_entity_poly.entity_id
_entity_poly.type
_entity_poly.pdbx_seq_one_letter_code
_entity_poly.pdbx_strand_id
1 'polypeptide(L)'
;VTPEVFYSQALRNKKSLGAEPASISGRLGWWCFETTTPLTEGTYEAARGAVDTAMTAMQLVLDGEKSAYGLCRPPGHHATTSLYGGYCFFNNAAIVAHHVASTRGVKVVVLDVDYHHGNGTQEIFYDRDDVMYVSLHGDPARAYPYTIGYADEVGAGKGRGSNINIPFAARTGDDVYVNALADVMNKIHAFGAEMIVVSLGLDTFITDPICDMSVTTDGFRRCGELVKQLGLPAVVLQEGGYDVDKLGINVQSWLVGLGA
;
A
#
# COMPACT_ATOMS: atom_id res chain seq x y z
N VAL A 1 -5.72 17.27 18.18
CA VAL A 1 -6.63 18.18 17.48
C VAL A 1 -7.36 17.37 16.43
N THR A 2 -8.68 17.52 16.35
CA THR A 2 -9.55 16.86 15.37
C THR A 2 -10.07 17.90 14.37
N PRO A 3 -10.34 17.51 13.11
CA PRO A 3 -10.96 18.40 12.15
C PRO A 3 -12.40 18.71 12.52
N GLU A 4 -12.85 19.92 12.20
CA GLU A 4 -14.25 20.33 12.32
C GLU A 4 -15.06 19.90 11.09
N VAL A 5 -14.45 19.91 9.92
CA VAL A 5 -15.09 19.60 8.63
C VAL A 5 -14.07 18.87 7.74
N PHE A 6 -14.54 17.86 7.01
CA PHE A 6 -13.80 17.25 5.92
C PHE A 6 -14.24 17.81 4.58
N TYR A 7 -13.28 18.25 3.79
CA TYR A 7 -13.55 18.73 2.44
C TYR A 7 -13.43 17.55 1.47
N SER A 8 -14.52 17.16 0.85
CA SER A 8 -14.48 16.07 -0.13
C SER A 8 -13.53 16.42 -1.29
N GLN A 9 -12.87 15.40 -1.85
CA GLN A 9 -11.96 15.58 -2.97
C GLN A 9 -12.65 16.22 -4.17
N ALA A 10 -13.94 15.90 -4.39
CA ALA A 10 -14.74 16.53 -5.44
C ALA A 10 -14.93 18.05 -5.21
N LEU A 11 -15.03 18.49 -3.94
CA LEU A 11 -15.07 19.90 -3.61
C LEU A 11 -13.71 20.57 -3.76
N ARG A 12 -12.62 19.91 -3.38
CA ARG A 12 -11.24 20.44 -3.49
C ARG A 12 -10.82 20.71 -4.93
N ASN A 13 -11.28 19.88 -5.86
CA ASN A 13 -11.00 20.04 -7.29
C ASN A 13 -11.81 21.13 -7.98
N LYS A 14 -12.78 21.74 -7.29
CA LYS A 14 -13.51 22.90 -7.82
C LYS A 14 -12.74 24.17 -7.54
N LYS A 15 -12.43 24.94 -8.57
CA LYS A 15 -11.79 26.27 -8.47
C LYS A 15 -12.55 27.28 -7.57
N SER A 16 -13.77 26.94 -7.16
CA SER A 16 -14.67 27.76 -6.31
C SER A 16 -14.53 27.52 -4.82
N LEU A 17 -13.62 26.65 -4.35
CA LEU A 17 -13.49 26.34 -2.91
C LEU A 17 -12.78 27.41 -2.08
N GLY A 18 -12.33 28.50 -2.68
CA GLY A 18 -11.66 29.57 -1.94
C GLY A 18 -10.26 29.19 -1.43
N ALA A 19 -9.81 29.87 -0.41
CA ALA A 19 -8.50 29.65 0.20
C ALA A 19 -8.54 28.53 1.26
N GLU A 20 -7.39 27.91 1.50
CA GLU A 20 -7.17 27.01 2.62
C GLU A 20 -7.60 27.67 3.94
N PRO A 21 -8.31 26.97 4.84
CA PRO A 21 -8.71 27.54 6.13
C PRO A 21 -7.52 28.00 6.97
N ALA A 22 -7.70 29.10 7.71
CA ALA A 22 -6.68 29.62 8.60
C ALA A 22 -6.60 28.87 9.94
N SER A 23 -7.73 28.32 10.43
CA SER A 23 -7.77 27.56 11.69
C SER A 23 -7.11 26.20 11.55
N ILE A 24 -6.50 25.68 12.62
CA ILE A 24 -5.86 24.35 12.63
C ILE A 24 -6.90 23.26 12.37
N SER A 25 -8.07 23.30 13.00
CA SER A 25 -9.13 22.32 12.82
C SER A 25 -9.70 22.32 11.39
N GLY A 26 -9.82 23.48 10.77
CA GLY A 26 -10.19 23.59 9.35
C GLY A 26 -9.12 23.05 8.42
N ARG A 27 -7.85 23.37 8.67
CA ARG A 27 -6.72 22.85 7.89
C ARG A 27 -6.56 21.34 8.00
N LEU A 28 -6.78 20.76 9.17
CA LEU A 28 -6.78 19.28 9.31
C LEU A 28 -7.80 18.64 8.38
N GLY A 29 -9.05 19.12 8.35
CA GLY A 29 -10.07 18.60 7.43
C GLY A 29 -9.82 18.95 5.95
N TRP A 30 -8.95 19.93 5.67
CA TRP A 30 -8.52 20.25 4.31
C TRP A 30 -7.53 19.22 3.75
N TRP A 31 -6.65 18.67 4.60
CA TRP A 31 -5.57 17.79 4.20
C TRP A 31 -5.77 16.33 4.65
N CYS A 32 -6.79 16.02 5.45
CA CYS A 32 -7.12 14.68 5.92
C CYS A 32 -8.48 14.24 5.39
N PHE A 33 -8.62 12.95 5.06
CA PHE A 33 -9.90 12.42 4.55
C PHE A 33 -10.70 11.61 5.58
N GLU A 34 -10.19 11.46 6.82
CA GLU A 34 -10.86 10.68 7.87
C GLU A 34 -10.43 11.15 9.29
N THR A 35 -10.96 10.50 10.35
CA THR A 35 -10.81 11.00 11.74
C THR A 35 -9.83 10.20 12.60
N THR A 36 -9.29 9.09 12.11
CA THR A 36 -8.52 8.13 12.92
C THR A 36 -7.00 8.31 12.82
N THR A 37 -6.53 9.28 12.03
CA THR A 37 -5.12 9.58 11.86
C THR A 37 -4.74 10.90 12.55
N PRO A 38 -4.46 10.88 13.87
CA PRO A 38 -4.15 12.09 14.63
C PRO A 38 -2.75 12.61 14.32
N LEU A 39 -2.60 13.94 14.31
CA LEU A 39 -1.30 14.60 14.34
C LEU A 39 -0.86 14.86 15.78
N THR A 40 0.36 14.46 16.09
CA THR A 40 1.03 14.68 17.38
C THR A 40 2.36 15.42 17.16
N GLU A 41 3.00 15.80 18.24
CA GLU A 41 4.40 16.26 18.23
C GLU A 41 5.30 15.22 17.61
N GLY A 42 6.10 15.09 16.95
CA GLY A 42 6.91 13.99 16.39
C GLY A 42 6.29 13.22 15.20
N THR A 43 5.05 13.52 14.80
CA THR A 43 4.43 12.82 13.65
C THR A 43 5.25 13.05 12.36
N TYR A 44 5.72 14.25 12.12
CA TYR A 44 6.51 14.58 10.92
C TYR A 44 7.85 13.84 10.91
N GLU A 45 8.57 13.83 12.03
CA GLU A 45 9.84 13.13 12.18
C GLU A 45 9.68 11.62 11.99
N ALA A 46 8.63 11.05 12.58
CA ALA A 46 8.32 9.61 12.40
C ALA A 46 7.98 9.28 10.94
N ALA A 47 7.16 10.10 10.29
CA ALA A 47 6.79 9.91 8.88
C ALA A 47 8.00 10.06 7.96
N ARG A 48 8.89 11.02 8.20
CA ARG A 48 10.16 11.17 7.50
C ARG A 48 11.06 9.96 7.72
N GLY A 49 11.19 9.49 8.97
CA GLY A 49 11.97 8.30 9.30
C GLY A 49 11.46 7.03 8.60
N ALA A 50 10.14 6.89 8.41
CA ALA A 50 9.57 5.79 7.64
C ALA A 50 9.97 5.86 6.16
N VAL A 51 9.93 7.05 5.55
CA VAL A 51 10.43 7.27 4.18
C VAL A 51 11.92 6.97 4.07
N ASP A 52 12.73 7.45 5.01
CA ASP A 52 14.17 7.21 5.01
C ASP A 52 14.49 5.69 5.15
N THR A 53 13.69 4.96 5.93
CA THR A 53 13.76 3.49 6.04
C THR A 53 13.43 2.82 4.70
N ALA A 54 12.37 3.24 4.04
CA ALA A 54 11.97 2.71 2.73
C ALA A 54 13.03 2.98 1.65
N MET A 55 13.57 4.20 1.62
CA MET A 55 14.63 4.58 0.69
C MET A 55 15.94 3.83 0.97
N THR A 56 16.25 3.55 2.22
CA THR A 56 17.41 2.72 2.59
C THR A 56 17.23 1.28 2.11
N ALA A 57 16.06 0.69 2.33
CA ALA A 57 15.75 -0.65 1.81
C ALA A 57 15.87 -0.70 0.27
N MET A 58 15.35 0.30 -0.42
CA MET A 58 15.52 0.45 -1.87
C MET A 58 17.01 0.51 -2.26
N GLN A 59 17.81 1.32 -1.57
CA GLN A 59 19.22 1.48 -1.90
C GLN A 59 19.97 0.15 -1.75
N LEU A 60 19.71 -0.62 -0.69
CA LEU A 60 20.31 -1.95 -0.50
C LEU A 60 20.02 -2.87 -1.69
N VAL A 61 18.77 -2.86 -2.18
CA VAL A 61 18.39 -3.65 -3.36
C VAL A 61 19.09 -3.14 -4.63
N LEU A 62 19.19 -1.82 -4.80
CA LEU A 62 19.91 -1.23 -5.94
C LEU A 62 21.42 -1.50 -5.89
N ASP A 63 21.99 -1.73 -4.71
CA ASP A 63 23.39 -2.07 -4.49
C ASP A 63 23.68 -3.58 -4.65
N GLY A 64 22.64 -4.39 -4.93
CA GLY A 64 22.77 -5.80 -5.31
C GLY A 64 22.16 -6.81 -4.35
N GLU A 65 21.54 -6.38 -3.26
CA GLU A 65 20.76 -7.30 -2.42
C GLU A 65 19.53 -7.79 -3.20
N LYS A 66 19.18 -9.07 -3.03
CA LYS A 66 18.00 -9.65 -3.69
C LYS A 66 16.70 -9.10 -3.14
N SER A 67 16.69 -8.81 -1.84
CA SER A 67 15.56 -8.24 -1.14
C SER A 67 16.00 -7.45 0.08
N ALA A 68 15.20 -6.45 0.45
CA ALA A 68 15.38 -5.70 1.69
C ALA A 68 14.01 -5.41 2.31
N TYR A 69 13.91 -5.54 3.63
CA TYR A 69 12.71 -5.25 4.38
C TYR A 69 12.83 -3.95 5.16
N GLY A 70 11.98 -2.99 4.86
CA GLY A 70 11.85 -1.71 5.56
C GLY A 70 10.75 -1.78 6.62
N LEU A 71 11.11 -1.76 7.90
CA LEU A 71 10.17 -1.71 9.02
C LEU A 71 9.63 -0.27 9.17
N CYS A 72 8.75 0.13 8.25
CA CYS A 72 8.17 1.47 8.21
C CYS A 72 7.09 1.64 9.28
N ARG A 73 7.17 2.73 10.05
CA ARG A 73 6.14 3.20 10.96
C ARG A 73 6.26 4.72 11.11
N PRO A 74 5.23 5.47 10.69
CA PRO A 74 3.89 5.06 10.20
C PRO A 74 3.92 4.32 8.84
N PRO A 75 2.80 3.63 8.51
CA PRO A 75 2.58 3.04 7.20
C PRO A 75 2.38 4.10 6.12
N GLY A 76 2.16 3.70 4.85
CA GLY A 76 2.16 4.68 3.76
C GLY A 76 1.06 4.56 2.72
N HIS A 77 0.49 3.38 2.45
CA HIS A 77 -0.28 3.10 1.25
C HIS A 77 -1.59 3.90 1.09
N HIS A 78 -2.13 4.47 2.18
CA HIS A 78 -3.32 5.33 2.11
C HIS A 78 -3.02 6.79 1.80
N ALA A 79 -1.78 7.27 1.99
CA ALA A 79 -1.43 8.66 1.70
C ALA A 79 -1.43 8.92 0.19
N THR A 80 -2.27 9.87 -0.25
CA THR A 80 -2.40 10.30 -1.64
C THR A 80 -1.39 11.40 -1.97
N THR A 81 -1.45 11.96 -3.16
CA THR A 81 -0.62 13.12 -3.55
C THR A 81 -0.82 14.35 -2.67
N SER A 82 -1.97 14.46 -2.00
CA SER A 82 -2.33 15.67 -1.26
C SER A 82 -3.15 15.44 0.01
N LEU A 83 -3.47 14.20 0.36
CA LEU A 83 -4.25 13.86 1.54
C LEU A 83 -3.55 12.79 2.36
N TYR A 84 -3.58 12.95 3.68
CA TYR A 84 -3.18 11.92 4.61
C TYR A 84 -4.41 11.27 5.26
N GLY A 85 -4.25 10.06 5.78
CA GLY A 85 -5.31 9.30 6.45
C GLY A 85 -4.97 7.81 6.48
N GLY A 86 -5.79 6.97 7.12
CA GLY A 86 -5.52 5.55 7.28
C GLY A 86 -4.18 5.28 7.99
N TYR A 87 -3.84 6.08 8.98
CA TYR A 87 -2.56 6.09 9.71
C TYR A 87 -1.33 6.47 8.87
N CYS A 88 -1.52 6.85 7.58
CA CYS A 88 -0.48 7.15 6.60
C CYS A 88 -0.34 8.65 6.38
N PHE A 89 0.92 9.15 6.35
CA PHE A 89 1.25 10.55 6.11
C PHE A 89 2.04 10.76 4.82
N PHE A 90 3.02 9.91 4.54
CA PHE A 90 3.72 9.82 3.27
C PHE A 90 3.58 8.41 2.70
N ASN A 91 3.44 8.29 1.39
CA ASN A 91 3.31 6.99 0.76
C ASN A 91 4.69 6.37 0.52
N ASN A 92 5.15 5.56 1.46
CA ASN A 92 6.48 4.97 1.45
C ASN A 92 6.74 4.15 0.17
N ALA A 93 5.79 3.29 -0.21
CA ALA A 93 5.90 2.43 -1.38
C ALA A 93 5.87 3.24 -2.69
N ALA A 94 4.98 4.22 -2.78
CA ALA A 94 4.90 5.06 -3.97
C ALA A 94 6.14 5.93 -4.16
N ILE A 95 6.74 6.44 -3.08
CA ILE A 95 8.00 7.21 -3.13
C ILE A 95 9.12 6.33 -3.71
N VAL A 96 9.28 5.10 -3.22
CA VAL A 96 10.27 4.14 -3.72
C VAL A 96 10.01 3.80 -5.18
N ALA A 97 8.78 3.39 -5.52
CA ALA A 97 8.43 3.00 -6.89
C ALA A 97 8.61 4.16 -7.88
N HIS A 98 8.19 5.36 -7.51
CA HIS A 98 8.39 6.55 -8.33
C HIS A 98 9.89 6.87 -8.52
N HIS A 99 10.68 6.82 -7.46
CA HIS A 99 12.12 7.09 -7.53
C HIS A 99 12.81 6.13 -8.50
N VAL A 100 12.56 4.83 -8.35
CA VAL A 100 13.18 3.81 -9.23
C VAL A 100 12.73 3.99 -10.67
N ALA A 101 11.42 4.08 -10.92
CA ALA A 101 10.89 4.24 -12.28
C ALA A 101 11.43 5.50 -12.97
N SER A 102 11.45 6.64 -12.27
CA SER A 102 11.86 7.92 -12.87
C SER A 102 13.37 8.06 -13.04
N THR A 103 14.18 7.51 -12.12
CA THR A 103 15.65 7.67 -12.18
C THR A 103 16.35 6.59 -13.02
N ARG A 104 15.75 5.39 -13.10
CA ARG A 104 16.30 4.27 -13.86
C ARG A 104 15.65 4.08 -15.23
N GLY A 105 14.47 4.69 -15.46
CA GLY A 105 13.70 4.52 -16.69
C GLY A 105 13.15 3.10 -16.86
N VAL A 106 12.89 2.40 -15.75
CA VAL A 106 12.41 1.01 -15.72
C VAL A 106 10.98 0.92 -15.24
N LYS A 107 10.31 -0.18 -15.53
CA LYS A 107 8.98 -0.47 -14.98
C LYS A 107 9.08 -1.09 -13.60
N VAL A 108 8.19 -0.66 -12.70
CA VAL A 108 8.10 -1.13 -11.31
C VAL A 108 6.69 -1.66 -11.05
N VAL A 109 6.57 -2.73 -10.29
CA VAL A 109 5.28 -3.16 -9.76
C VAL A 109 5.21 -2.85 -8.26
N VAL A 110 4.11 -2.27 -7.81
CA VAL A 110 3.74 -2.19 -6.39
C VAL A 110 2.68 -3.25 -6.14
N LEU A 111 3.03 -4.26 -5.35
CA LEU A 111 2.14 -5.31 -4.87
C LEU A 111 1.73 -4.99 -3.44
N ASP A 112 0.46 -4.73 -3.25
CA ASP A 112 -0.13 -4.39 -1.95
C ASP A 112 -0.95 -5.59 -1.45
N VAL A 113 -0.52 -6.16 -0.34
CA VAL A 113 -1.14 -7.33 0.30
C VAL A 113 -1.75 -7.00 1.67
N ASP A 114 -1.85 -5.72 1.99
CA ASP A 114 -2.60 -5.21 3.13
C ASP A 114 -4.10 -5.54 2.98
N TYR A 115 -4.78 -5.76 4.11
CA TYR A 115 -6.23 -5.96 4.11
C TYR A 115 -6.98 -4.77 3.53
N HIS A 116 -6.49 -3.55 3.77
CA HIS A 116 -7.11 -2.34 3.29
C HIS A 116 -6.58 -1.98 1.90
N HIS A 117 -7.47 -1.51 1.04
CA HIS A 117 -7.04 -1.01 -0.27
C HIS A 117 -6.14 0.22 -0.13
N GLY A 118 -4.97 0.18 -0.75
CA GLY A 118 -4.02 1.29 -0.78
C GLY A 118 -4.44 2.41 -1.73
N ASN A 119 -5.50 3.12 -1.35
CA ASN A 119 -6.11 4.18 -2.17
C ASN A 119 -5.14 5.29 -2.57
N GLY A 120 -4.13 5.57 -1.73
CA GLY A 120 -3.10 6.54 -2.03
C GLY A 120 -2.18 6.07 -3.15
N THR A 121 -1.74 4.82 -3.10
CA THR A 121 -0.90 4.23 -4.14
C THR A 121 -1.65 4.15 -5.48
N GLN A 122 -2.92 3.71 -5.47
CA GLN A 122 -3.75 3.71 -6.66
C GLN A 122 -3.88 5.12 -7.25
N GLU A 123 -4.19 6.15 -6.46
CA GLU A 123 -4.35 7.53 -6.94
C GLU A 123 -3.07 8.05 -7.59
N ILE A 124 -1.90 7.81 -6.98
CA ILE A 124 -0.61 8.30 -7.46
C ILE A 124 -0.22 7.71 -8.82
N PHE A 125 -0.57 6.45 -9.08
CA PHE A 125 -0.15 5.73 -10.29
C PHE A 125 -1.27 5.48 -11.30
N TYR A 126 -2.48 5.99 -11.08
CA TYR A 126 -3.67 5.62 -11.84
C TYR A 126 -3.61 5.91 -13.34
N ASP A 127 -2.84 6.91 -13.77
CA ASP A 127 -2.67 7.31 -15.16
C ASP A 127 -1.26 7.03 -15.72
N ARG A 128 -0.46 6.22 -15.00
CA ARG A 128 0.94 5.89 -15.34
C ARG A 128 1.06 4.46 -15.89
N ASP A 129 1.95 4.29 -16.87
CA ASP A 129 2.25 3.01 -17.54
C ASP A 129 3.64 2.44 -17.18
N ASP A 130 4.40 3.16 -16.36
CA ASP A 130 5.71 2.75 -15.85
C ASP A 130 5.65 2.13 -14.45
N VAL A 131 4.51 2.29 -13.73
CA VAL A 131 4.26 1.63 -12.45
C VAL A 131 2.93 0.89 -12.52
N MET A 132 2.96 -0.44 -12.31
CA MET A 132 1.75 -1.24 -12.12
C MET A 132 1.41 -1.29 -10.63
N TYR A 133 0.15 -1.08 -10.29
CA TYR A 133 -0.37 -1.30 -8.94
C TYR A 133 -1.29 -2.52 -8.92
N VAL A 134 -1.02 -3.44 -8.00
CA VAL A 134 -1.82 -4.65 -7.76
C VAL A 134 -2.16 -4.69 -6.28
N SER A 135 -3.44 -4.73 -5.94
CA SER A 135 -3.90 -4.77 -4.56
C SER A 135 -4.85 -5.93 -4.29
N LEU A 136 -4.56 -6.69 -3.24
CA LEU A 136 -5.35 -7.79 -2.72
C LEU A 136 -5.94 -7.38 -1.37
N HIS A 137 -7.22 -7.03 -1.31
CA HIS A 137 -7.81 -6.36 -0.14
C HIS A 137 -9.25 -6.79 0.14
N GLY A 138 -9.78 -6.41 1.30
CA GLY A 138 -11.19 -6.60 1.66
C GLY A 138 -12.13 -5.82 0.75
N ASP A 139 -13.29 -6.39 0.45
CA ASP A 139 -14.30 -5.75 -0.41
C ASP A 139 -14.63 -4.32 0.06
N PRO A 140 -14.40 -3.28 -0.76
CA PRO A 140 -14.66 -1.88 -0.38
C PRO A 140 -16.11 -1.60 0.04
N ALA A 141 -17.06 -2.41 -0.39
CA ALA A 141 -18.44 -2.30 0.09
C ALA A 141 -18.57 -2.52 1.61
N ARG A 142 -17.54 -3.09 2.26
CA ARG A 142 -17.52 -3.44 3.68
C ARG A 142 -16.26 -2.99 4.41
N ALA A 143 -15.14 -2.88 3.69
CA ALA A 143 -13.83 -2.55 4.24
C ALA A 143 -13.43 -1.10 3.90
N TYR A 144 -12.72 -0.45 4.85
CA TYR A 144 -12.08 0.84 4.58
C TYR A 144 -11.15 0.75 3.36
N PRO A 145 -11.06 1.74 2.48
CA PRO A 145 -11.63 3.10 2.57
C PRO A 145 -13.03 3.26 1.94
N TYR A 146 -13.75 2.20 1.67
CA TYR A 146 -15.15 2.10 1.22
C TYR A 146 -15.46 2.64 -0.18
N THR A 147 -14.85 3.72 -0.62
CA THR A 147 -15.24 4.48 -1.81
C THR A 147 -14.40 4.17 -3.05
N ILE A 148 -13.38 3.32 -2.93
CA ILE A 148 -12.36 3.05 -3.95
C ILE A 148 -11.73 1.67 -3.70
N GLY A 149 -11.22 1.01 -4.73
CA GLY A 149 -10.65 -0.34 -4.68
C GLY A 149 -11.54 -1.38 -5.37
N TYR A 150 -12.48 -0.93 -6.20
CA TYR A 150 -13.36 -1.84 -6.95
C TYR A 150 -12.62 -2.48 -8.13
N ALA A 151 -13.02 -3.70 -8.49
CA ALA A 151 -12.34 -4.49 -9.54
C ALA A 151 -12.41 -3.89 -10.95
N ASP A 152 -13.36 -3.00 -11.20
CA ASP A 152 -13.51 -2.28 -12.48
C ASP A 152 -12.65 -1.00 -12.57
N GLU A 153 -11.96 -0.61 -11.51
CA GLU A 153 -10.99 0.47 -11.51
C GLU A 153 -9.65 -0.03 -12.07
N VAL A 154 -9.48 0.11 -13.38
CA VAL A 154 -8.37 -0.50 -14.14
C VAL A 154 -7.30 0.48 -14.61
N GLY A 155 -7.26 1.68 -14.03
CA GLY A 155 -6.39 2.76 -14.48
C GLY A 155 -7.01 3.65 -15.55
N ALA A 156 -6.37 4.78 -15.82
CA ALA A 156 -6.82 5.78 -16.80
C ALA A 156 -5.70 6.20 -17.73
N GLY A 157 -6.06 6.80 -18.87
CA GLY A 157 -5.07 7.32 -19.82
C GLY A 157 -4.04 6.27 -20.24
N LYS A 158 -2.76 6.58 -20.05
CA LYS A 158 -1.64 5.65 -20.31
C LYS A 158 -1.60 4.49 -19.33
N GLY A 159 -2.05 4.70 -18.08
CA GLY A 159 -2.08 3.70 -17.02
C GLY A 159 -3.22 2.69 -17.13
N ARG A 160 -4.05 2.76 -18.20
CA ARG A 160 -5.14 1.80 -18.37
C ARG A 160 -4.61 0.37 -18.50
N GLY A 161 -5.03 -0.51 -17.57
CA GLY A 161 -4.55 -1.89 -17.44
C GLY A 161 -3.38 -2.07 -16.47
N SER A 162 -2.81 -0.97 -15.95
CA SER A 162 -1.75 -1.00 -14.93
C SER A 162 -2.27 -0.91 -13.50
N ASN A 163 -3.59 -0.86 -13.27
CA ASN A 163 -4.22 -0.95 -11.97
C ASN A 163 -5.06 -2.22 -11.88
N ILE A 164 -4.81 -3.05 -10.86
CA ILE A 164 -5.50 -4.34 -10.66
C ILE A 164 -5.96 -4.42 -9.21
N ASN A 165 -7.26 -4.41 -9.00
CA ASN A 165 -7.89 -4.57 -7.70
C ASN A 165 -8.52 -5.95 -7.59
N ILE A 166 -8.26 -6.65 -6.47
CA ILE A 166 -8.80 -7.96 -6.15
C ILE A 166 -9.48 -7.88 -4.78
N PRO A 167 -10.75 -7.44 -4.74
CA PRO A 167 -11.51 -7.38 -3.50
C PRO A 167 -11.97 -8.77 -3.07
N PHE A 168 -11.85 -9.06 -1.76
CA PHE A 168 -12.24 -10.34 -1.17
C PHE A 168 -13.41 -10.20 -0.20
N ALA A 169 -14.22 -11.24 -0.17
CA ALA A 169 -15.25 -11.39 0.84
C ALA A 169 -14.65 -11.65 2.24
N ALA A 170 -15.41 -11.34 3.28
CA ALA A 170 -15.08 -11.70 4.65
C ALA A 170 -14.74 -13.19 4.78
N ARG A 171 -13.82 -13.52 5.67
CA ARG A 171 -13.36 -14.89 5.97
C ARG A 171 -12.67 -15.59 4.79
N THR A 172 -12.19 -14.85 3.81
CA THR A 172 -11.33 -15.41 2.77
C THR A 172 -10.07 -15.99 3.41
N GLY A 173 -9.84 -17.29 3.20
CA GLY A 173 -8.68 -18.03 3.72
C GLY A 173 -7.59 -18.23 2.67
N ASP A 174 -6.55 -18.97 3.09
CA ASP A 174 -5.30 -19.14 2.34
C ASP A 174 -5.47 -19.52 0.88
N ASP A 175 -6.25 -20.58 0.59
CA ASP A 175 -6.30 -21.10 -0.79
C ASP A 175 -6.91 -20.11 -1.77
N VAL A 176 -7.96 -19.40 -1.36
CA VAL A 176 -8.59 -18.38 -2.21
C VAL A 176 -7.63 -17.20 -2.40
N TYR A 177 -7.01 -16.72 -1.32
CA TYR A 177 -6.10 -15.58 -1.33
C TYR A 177 -4.84 -15.87 -2.16
N VAL A 178 -4.18 -17.00 -1.89
CA VAL A 178 -2.95 -17.42 -2.59
C VAL A 178 -3.19 -17.71 -4.06
N ASN A 179 -4.32 -18.34 -4.41
CA ASN A 179 -4.66 -18.60 -5.82
C ASN A 179 -4.91 -17.27 -6.57
N ALA A 180 -5.61 -16.33 -5.96
CA ALA A 180 -5.81 -15.00 -6.57
C ALA A 180 -4.48 -14.25 -6.77
N LEU A 181 -3.55 -14.36 -5.83
CA LEU A 181 -2.19 -13.83 -6.01
C LEU A 181 -1.48 -14.54 -7.16
N ALA A 182 -1.57 -15.87 -7.26
CA ALA A 182 -0.96 -16.65 -8.35
C ALA A 182 -1.50 -16.23 -9.73
N ASP A 183 -2.80 -15.93 -9.82
CA ASP A 183 -3.46 -15.53 -11.08
C ASP A 183 -2.92 -14.19 -11.62
N VAL A 184 -2.45 -13.30 -10.75
CA VAL A 184 -1.88 -12.01 -11.19
C VAL A 184 -0.40 -12.07 -11.51
N MET A 185 0.33 -13.11 -11.10
CA MET A 185 1.78 -13.23 -11.37
C MET A 185 2.09 -13.15 -12.87
N ASN A 186 1.27 -13.78 -13.71
CA ASN A 186 1.44 -13.70 -15.16
C ASN A 186 1.25 -12.29 -15.71
N LYS A 187 0.34 -11.49 -15.12
CA LYS A 187 0.13 -10.09 -15.52
C LYS A 187 1.30 -9.23 -15.10
N ILE A 188 1.85 -9.44 -13.89
CA ILE A 188 3.05 -8.76 -13.41
C ILE A 188 4.25 -9.07 -14.32
N HIS A 189 4.43 -10.34 -14.69
CA HIS A 189 5.49 -10.75 -15.61
C HIS A 189 5.31 -10.11 -17.01
N ALA A 190 4.10 -10.13 -17.54
CA ALA A 190 3.79 -9.54 -18.84
C ALA A 190 3.95 -8.01 -18.88
N PHE A 191 3.78 -7.34 -17.73
CA PHE A 191 4.03 -5.90 -17.60
C PHE A 191 5.50 -5.54 -17.83
N GLY A 192 6.41 -6.47 -17.54
CA GLY A 192 7.85 -6.28 -17.73
C GLY A 192 8.50 -5.44 -16.64
N ALA A 193 8.04 -5.57 -15.39
CA ALA A 193 8.67 -4.92 -14.25
C ALA A 193 10.09 -5.45 -14.02
N GLU A 194 11.00 -4.57 -13.62
CA GLU A 194 12.39 -4.90 -13.26
C GLU A 194 12.62 -4.87 -11.74
N MET A 195 11.65 -4.40 -10.97
CA MET A 195 11.65 -4.40 -9.51
C MET A 195 10.22 -4.54 -8.99
N ILE A 196 10.08 -5.20 -7.85
CA ILE A 196 8.84 -5.24 -7.09
C ILE A 196 8.99 -4.48 -5.77
N VAL A 197 8.03 -3.61 -5.48
CA VAL A 197 7.84 -2.99 -4.16
C VAL A 197 6.62 -3.65 -3.54
N VAL A 198 6.75 -4.21 -2.35
CA VAL A 198 5.65 -4.86 -1.65
C VAL A 198 5.21 -3.99 -0.48
N SER A 199 3.97 -3.52 -0.51
CA SER A 199 3.27 -3.00 0.66
C SER A 199 2.78 -4.20 1.47
N LEU A 200 3.55 -4.56 2.51
CA LEU A 200 3.32 -5.76 3.31
C LEU A 200 2.46 -5.43 4.53
N GLY A 201 1.14 -5.50 4.37
CA GLY A 201 0.20 -5.59 5.48
C GLY A 201 0.00 -7.05 5.92
N LEU A 202 -0.18 -7.24 7.21
CA LEU A 202 -0.39 -8.55 7.83
C LEU A 202 -1.73 -8.60 8.58
N ASP A 203 -2.59 -7.66 8.31
CA ASP A 203 -3.93 -7.51 8.87
C ASP A 203 -4.97 -8.40 8.19
N THR A 204 -4.61 -9.10 7.11
CA THR A 204 -5.39 -10.23 6.57
C THR A 204 -5.37 -11.46 7.48
N PHE A 205 -4.58 -11.44 8.57
CA PHE A 205 -4.40 -12.58 9.48
C PHE A 205 -5.69 -12.94 10.22
N ILE A 206 -5.94 -14.24 10.40
CA ILE A 206 -7.19 -14.81 10.95
C ILE A 206 -7.60 -14.27 12.33
N THR A 207 -6.65 -13.79 13.14
CA THR A 207 -6.92 -13.23 14.49
C THR A 207 -6.67 -11.73 14.56
N ASP A 208 -6.55 -11.05 13.43
CA ASP A 208 -6.43 -9.61 13.42
C ASP A 208 -7.68 -8.96 14.03
N PRO A 209 -7.53 -8.02 15.00
CA PRO A 209 -8.65 -7.49 15.76
C PRO A 209 -9.54 -6.52 14.99
N ILE A 210 -9.09 -6.00 13.84
CA ILE A 210 -9.85 -4.97 13.08
C ILE A 210 -10.23 -5.42 11.66
N CYS A 211 -9.76 -6.58 11.22
CA CYS A 211 -10.00 -7.11 9.89
C CYS A 211 -10.72 -8.47 9.95
N ASP A 212 -11.32 -8.89 8.84
CA ASP A 212 -12.22 -10.05 8.82
C ASP A 212 -11.83 -11.16 7.83
N MET A 213 -10.58 -11.18 7.36
CA MET A 213 -10.02 -12.28 6.58
C MET A 213 -9.51 -13.42 7.48
N SER A 214 -9.13 -14.53 6.86
CA SER A 214 -8.70 -15.73 7.56
C SER A 214 -7.41 -16.32 6.97
N VAL A 215 -6.48 -15.45 6.59
CA VAL A 215 -5.14 -15.86 6.15
C VAL A 215 -4.33 -16.34 7.36
N THR A 216 -3.62 -17.45 7.21
CA THR A 216 -2.79 -18.02 8.27
C THR A 216 -1.31 -17.66 8.10
N THR A 217 -0.50 -17.98 9.11
CA THR A 217 0.96 -17.84 9.03
C THR A 217 1.55 -18.63 7.84
N ASP A 218 0.98 -19.80 7.51
CA ASP A 218 1.39 -20.58 6.31
C ASP A 218 0.94 -19.90 5.02
N GLY A 219 -0.24 -19.29 5.01
CA GLY A 219 -0.71 -18.49 3.89
C GLY A 219 0.27 -17.36 3.53
N PHE A 220 0.81 -16.65 4.53
CA PHE A 220 1.85 -15.64 4.31
C PHE A 220 3.13 -16.23 3.71
N ARG A 221 3.58 -17.39 4.16
CA ARG A 221 4.74 -18.07 3.57
C ARG A 221 4.51 -18.39 2.09
N ARG A 222 3.35 -18.93 1.75
CA ARG A 222 2.96 -19.25 0.39
C ARG A 222 2.90 -18.01 -0.51
N CYS A 223 2.43 -16.87 0.00
CA CYS A 223 2.47 -15.60 -0.71
C CYS A 223 3.92 -15.15 -1.02
N GLY A 224 4.82 -15.23 -0.03
CA GLY A 224 6.24 -14.95 -0.24
C GLY A 224 6.86 -15.85 -1.30
N GLU A 225 6.54 -17.14 -1.31
CA GLU A 225 7.00 -18.10 -2.32
C GLU A 225 6.56 -17.74 -3.74
N LEU A 226 5.34 -17.25 -3.92
CA LEU A 226 4.86 -16.76 -5.22
C LEU A 226 5.63 -15.53 -5.67
N VAL A 227 5.85 -14.57 -4.78
CA VAL A 227 6.63 -13.36 -5.11
C VAL A 227 8.07 -13.72 -5.48
N LYS A 228 8.69 -14.66 -4.78
CA LYS A 228 10.02 -15.18 -5.12
C LYS A 228 10.11 -15.73 -6.55
N GLN A 229 9.04 -16.39 -7.03
CA GLN A 229 9.03 -16.99 -8.37
C GLN A 229 9.08 -15.93 -9.49
N LEU A 230 8.74 -14.66 -9.22
CA LEU A 230 8.95 -13.60 -10.19
C LEU A 230 10.43 -13.36 -10.52
N GLY A 231 11.34 -13.71 -9.62
CA GLY A 231 12.76 -13.48 -9.80
C GLY A 231 13.19 -12.02 -9.81
N LEU A 232 12.34 -11.11 -9.36
CA LEU A 232 12.59 -9.67 -9.33
C LEU A 232 13.30 -9.28 -8.02
N PRO A 233 14.19 -8.27 -8.06
CA PRO A 233 14.66 -7.60 -6.85
C PRO A 233 13.47 -7.03 -6.08
N ALA A 234 13.40 -7.23 -4.76
CA ALA A 234 12.22 -6.94 -3.94
C ALA A 234 12.51 -5.95 -2.81
N VAL A 235 11.80 -4.82 -2.80
CA VAL A 235 11.74 -3.91 -1.65
C VAL A 235 10.44 -4.19 -0.91
N VAL A 236 10.51 -4.67 0.33
CA VAL A 236 9.35 -5.03 1.15
C VAL A 236 9.18 -3.98 2.24
N LEU A 237 8.03 -3.36 2.33
CA LEU A 237 7.76 -2.27 3.27
C LEU A 237 6.57 -2.63 4.16
N GLN A 238 6.76 -2.50 5.47
CA GLN A 238 5.69 -2.75 6.45
C GLN A 238 4.56 -1.74 6.29
N GLU A 239 3.33 -2.27 6.22
CA GLU A 239 2.09 -1.51 6.31
C GLU A 239 1.30 -1.93 7.57
N GLY A 240 0.03 -2.35 7.46
CA GLY A 240 -0.81 -2.75 8.56
C GLY A 240 -0.47 -4.10 9.20
N GLY A 241 -1.27 -4.46 10.20
CA GLY A 241 -1.17 -5.68 11.00
C GLY A 241 -1.27 -5.37 12.49
N TYR A 242 -2.35 -5.84 13.13
CA TYR A 242 -2.77 -5.36 14.46
C TYR A 242 -2.84 -6.49 15.50
N ASP A 243 -2.68 -7.75 15.12
CA ASP A 243 -2.38 -8.83 16.05
C ASP A 243 -0.88 -8.79 16.41
N VAL A 244 -0.54 -7.92 17.37
CA VAL A 244 0.86 -7.62 17.74
C VAL A 244 1.63 -8.84 18.24
N ASP A 245 0.92 -9.83 18.81
CA ASP A 245 1.54 -11.06 19.32
C ASP A 245 1.96 -12.01 18.16
N LYS A 246 1.31 -11.88 17.01
CA LYS A 246 1.55 -12.70 15.81
C LYS A 246 2.29 -11.97 14.71
N LEU A 247 2.37 -10.65 14.78
CA LEU A 247 2.96 -9.83 13.72
C LEU A 247 4.38 -10.31 13.33
N GLY A 248 5.26 -10.49 14.31
CA GLY A 248 6.64 -10.89 14.08
C GLY A 248 6.78 -12.24 13.39
N ILE A 249 6.01 -13.27 13.82
CA ILE A 249 6.07 -14.59 13.19
C ILE A 249 5.46 -14.59 11.78
N ASN A 250 4.45 -13.77 11.54
CA ASN A 250 3.84 -13.65 10.22
C ASN A 250 4.77 -12.93 9.24
N VAL A 251 5.46 -11.84 9.65
CA VAL A 251 6.53 -11.22 8.88
C VAL A 251 7.62 -12.22 8.55
N GLN A 252 8.12 -12.94 9.56
CA GLN A 252 9.16 -13.95 9.38
C GLN A 252 8.72 -15.01 8.35
N SER A 253 7.50 -15.51 8.48
CA SER A 253 6.96 -16.53 7.58
C SER A 253 6.90 -16.05 6.13
N TRP A 254 6.46 -14.81 5.91
CA TRP A 254 6.40 -14.20 4.59
C TRP A 254 7.82 -14.03 3.99
N LEU A 255 8.77 -13.49 4.78
CA LEU A 255 10.17 -13.30 4.34
C LEU A 255 10.88 -14.62 4.06
N VAL A 256 10.66 -15.66 4.88
CA VAL A 256 11.16 -17.02 4.60
C VAL A 256 10.62 -17.54 3.28
N GLY A 257 9.33 -17.33 2.98
CA GLY A 257 8.75 -17.65 1.69
C GLY A 257 9.45 -16.94 0.53
N LEU A 258 9.75 -15.65 0.69
CA LEU A 258 10.50 -14.87 -0.28
C LEU A 258 11.94 -15.38 -0.46
N GLY A 259 12.49 -16.06 0.56
CA GLY A 259 13.87 -16.56 0.57
C GLY A 259 14.88 -15.53 1.05
N ALA A 260 14.41 -14.61 1.88
CA ALA A 260 15.21 -13.60 2.56
C ALA A 260 15.74 -14.11 3.91
#